data_fe438e8799d1c9f4f98facf62d92284a
#
_entry.id   fe438e8799d1c9f4f98facf62d92284a
#
_cell.length_a   1.000
_cell.length_b   1.000
_cell.length_c   1.000
_cell.angle_alpha   90.00
_cell.angle_beta   90.00
_cell.angle_gamma   90.00
#
_symmetry.space_group_name_H-M   'P 1'
#
loop_
_entity.id
_entity.type
_entity.pdbx_description
1 polymer ?
#
loop_
_entity_poly.entity_id
_entity_poly.type
_entity_poly.pdbx_seq_one_letter_code
_entity_poly.pdbx_strand_id
1 'polypeptide(L)'
;MTNVPDDIREAWKDLYILFDENYNMDGSQEAWEAYWNQATQLVIKHGDNVPMLCILEAIAQMLEAFCNYRKTGNKSLVWGKDEDYPHPRKVDQ
;
A
#
# COMPACT_ATOMS: atom_id res chain seq x y z
N MET A 1 -3.56 12.31 22.09
CA MET A 1 -3.27 13.61 21.46
C MET A 1 -2.17 13.48 20.44
N THR A 2 -2.36 14.04 19.29
CA THR A 2 -1.39 13.94 18.20
C THR A 2 -0.80 15.31 17.88
N ASN A 3 0.45 15.31 17.44
CA ASN A 3 1.11 16.52 17.00
C ASN A 3 0.91 16.78 15.51
N VAL A 4 0.22 15.88 14.85
CA VAL A 4 0.05 15.97 13.40
C VAL A 4 -1.18 16.81 13.08
N PRO A 5 -1.06 17.79 12.18
CA PRO A 5 -2.23 18.57 11.76
C PRO A 5 -3.31 17.70 11.15
N ASP A 6 -4.53 18.20 11.19
CA ASP A 6 -5.69 17.44 10.74
C ASP A 6 -5.61 17.04 9.28
N ASP A 7 -5.13 17.94 8.43
CA ASP A 7 -5.07 17.63 7.00
C ASP A 7 -4.05 16.54 6.69
N ILE A 8 -2.95 16.52 7.42
CA ILE A 8 -1.96 15.47 7.24
C ILE A 8 -2.51 14.14 7.76
N ARG A 9 -3.20 14.18 8.88
CA ARG A 9 -3.81 12.97 9.43
C ARG A 9 -4.85 12.40 8.48
N GLU A 10 -5.61 13.28 7.85
CA GLU A 10 -6.61 12.86 6.87
C GLU A 10 -5.92 12.19 5.67
N ALA A 11 -4.82 12.77 5.21
CA ALA A 11 -4.09 12.19 4.09
C ALA A 11 -3.56 10.80 4.44
N TRP A 12 -3.00 10.63 5.64
CA TRP A 12 -2.50 9.33 6.06
C TRP A 12 -3.61 8.29 6.14
N LYS A 13 -4.78 8.72 6.59
CA LYS A 13 -5.92 7.82 6.64
C LYS A 13 -6.29 7.33 5.24
N ASP A 14 -6.35 8.25 4.28
CA ASP A 14 -6.66 7.89 2.91
C ASP A 14 -5.57 7.01 2.31
N LEU A 15 -4.32 7.27 2.65
CA LEU A 15 -3.21 6.45 2.16
C LEU A 15 -3.28 5.03 2.70
N TYR A 16 -3.66 4.89 3.96
CA TYR A 16 -3.83 3.54 4.50
C TYR A 16 -4.96 2.81 3.81
N ILE A 17 -6.06 3.50 3.53
CA ILE A 17 -7.17 2.89 2.82
C ILE A 17 -6.73 2.44 1.43
N LEU A 18 -5.94 3.26 0.76
CA LEU A 18 -5.40 2.89 -0.54
C LEU A 18 -4.58 1.61 -0.45
N PHE A 19 -3.69 1.54 0.53
CA PHE A 19 -2.88 0.35 0.74
C PHE A 19 -3.76 -0.86 1.04
N ASP A 20 -4.71 -0.70 1.94
CA ASP A 20 -5.56 -1.79 2.37
C ASP A 20 -6.40 -2.35 1.22
N GLU A 21 -6.97 -1.45 0.42
CA GLU A 21 -7.84 -1.89 -0.67
C GLU A 21 -7.08 -2.59 -1.77
N ASN A 22 -5.79 -2.30 -1.92
CA ASN A 22 -4.99 -2.94 -2.96
C ASN A 22 -4.10 -4.06 -2.43
N TYR A 23 -4.22 -4.38 -1.16
CA TYR A 23 -3.30 -5.30 -0.50
C TYR A 23 -3.26 -6.68 -1.18
N ASN A 24 -4.39 -7.13 -1.68
CA ASN A 24 -4.51 -8.45 -2.29
C ASN A 24 -4.39 -8.45 -3.80
N MET A 25 -3.96 -7.35 -4.39
CA MET A 25 -3.86 -7.27 -5.85
C MET A 25 -2.99 -8.38 -6.40
N ASP A 26 -3.27 -8.77 -7.63
CA ASP A 26 -2.56 -9.86 -8.27
C ASP A 26 -1.32 -9.40 -9.06
N GLY A 27 -1.06 -8.11 -9.09
CA GLY A 27 0.10 -7.57 -9.81
C GLY A 27 -0.10 -7.45 -11.30
N SER A 28 -1.31 -7.65 -11.79
CA SER A 28 -1.59 -7.50 -13.21
C SER A 28 -1.51 -6.04 -13.62
N GLN A 29 -1.44 -5.81 -14.92
CA GLN A 29 -1.46 -4.44 -15.43
C GLN A 29 -2.74 -3.74 -15.03
N GLU A 30 -3.86 -4.43 -15.09
CA GLU A 30 -5.14 -3.83 -14.70
C GLU A 30 -5.15 -3.42 -13.24
N ALA A 31 -4.58 -4.26 -12.38
CA ALA A 31 -4.52 -3.95 -10.96
C ALA A 31 -3.66 -2.72 -10.71
N TRP A 32 -2.53 -2.61 -11.40
CA TRP A 32 -1.67 -1.45 -11.25
C TRP A 32 -2.30 -0.18 -11.80
N GLU A 33 -3.03 -0.29 -12.89
CA GLU A 33 -3.75 0.86 -13.42
C GLU A 33 -4.80 1.35 -12.43
N ALA A 34 -5.50 0.42 -11.80
CA ALA A 34 -6.48 0.77 -10.79
C ALA A 34 -5.82 1.47 -9.60
N TYR A 35 -4.66 0.96 -9.17
CA TYR A 35 -3.93 1.58 -8.07
C TYR A 35 -3.56 3.02 -8.42
N TRP A 36 -2.96 3.23 -9.58
CA TRP A 36 -2.49 4.56 -9.93
C TRP A 36 -3.64 5.53 -10.20
N ASN A 37 -4.79 5.03 -10.65
CA ASN A 37 -5.98 5.87 -10.76
C ASN A 37 -6.44 6.34 -9.40
N GLN A 38 -6.45 5.44 -8.41
CA GLN A 38 -6.82 5.79 -7.05
C GLN A 38 -5.80 6.76 -6.44
N ALA A 39 -4.52 6.51 -6.69
CA ALA A 39 -3.47 7.38 -6.21
C ALA A 39 -3.61 8.79 -6.77
N THR A 40 -3.98 8.90 -8.04
CA THR A 40 -4.19 10.19 -8.66
C THR A 40 -5.30 10.97 -7.95
N GLN A 41 -6.35 10.28 -7.53
CA GLN A 41 -7.42 10.93 -6.79
C GLN A 41 -6.92 11.50 -5.46
N LEU A 42 -5.98 10.81 -4.83
CA LEU A 42 -5.42 11.34 -3.59
C LEU A 42 -4.54 12.56 -3.84
N VAL A 43 -3.83 12.58 -4.94
CA VAL A 43 -3.05 13.77 -5.31
C VAL A 43 -4.00 14.95 -5.55
N ILE A 44 -5.10 14.70 -6.23
CA ILE A 44 -6.08 15.77 -6.49
C ILE A 44 -6.65 16.28 -5.16
N LYS A 45 -6.94 15.38 -4.24
CA LYS A 45 -7.58 15.75 -2.98
C LYS A 45 -6.61 16.46 -2.03
N HIS A 46 -5.39 15.95 -1.92
CA HIS A 46 -4.46 16.40 -0.86
C HIS A 46 -3.31 17.26 -1.38
N GLY A 47 -3.14 17.35 -2.67
CA GLY A 47 -2.11 18.18 -3.24
C GLY A 47 -1.00 17.39 -3.91
N ASP A 48 -0.43 18.00 -4.92
CA ASP A 48 0.68 17.44 -5.70
C ASP A 48 1.97 17.91 -5.05
N ASN A 49 2.35 17.26 -3.97
CA ASN A 49 3.53 17.65 -3.22
C ASN A 49 4.47 16.46 -3.07
N VAL A 50 5.73 16.78 -2.76
CA VAL A 50 6.76 15.75 -2.71
C VAL A 50 6.44 14.65 -1.69
N PRO A 51 6.02 14.97 -0.45
CA PRO A 51 5.71 13.90 0.48
C PRO A 51 4.64 12.95 -0.04
N MET A 52 3.57 13.49 -0.65
CA MET A 52 2.51 12.64 -1.18
C MET A 52 3.05 11.71 -2.26
N LEU A 53 3.84 12.26 -3.19
CA LEU A 53 4.36 11.45 -4.28
C LEU A 53 5.31 10.37 -3.77
N CYS A 54 6.14 10.71 -2.80
CA CYS A 54 7.07 9.73 -2.22
C CYS A 54 6.32 8.59 -1.52
N ILE A 55 5.26 8.91 -0.81
CA ILE A 55 4.52 7.89 -0.09
C ILE A 55 3.76 7.00 -1.06
N LEU A 56 3.17 7.58 -2.10
CA LEU A 56 2.48 6.77 -3.10
C LEU A 56 3.42 5.79 -3.78
N GLU A 57 4.64 6.23 -4.05
CA GLU A 57 5.64 5.34 -4.63
C GLU A 57 6.04 4.25 -3.63
N ALA A 58 6.20 4.62 -2.37
CA ALA A 58 6.57 3.66 -1.34
C ALA A 58 5.47 2.60 -1.17
N ILE A 59 4.21 3.03 -1.17
CA ILE A 59 3.10 2.09 -1.06
C ILE A 59 3.12 1.13 -2.25
N ALA A 60 3.37 1.64 -3.45
CA ALA A 60 3.44 0.79 -4.63
C ALA A 60 4.52 -0.26 -4.46
N GLN A 61 5.68 0.12 -3.95
CA GLN A 61 6.76 -0.83 -3.74
C GLN A 61 6.40 -1.86 -2.68
N MET A 62 5.70 -1.46 -1.64
CA MET A 62 5.24 -2.40 -0.64
C MET A 62 4.25 -3.39 -1.22
N LEU A 63 3.30 -2.89 -2.00
CA LEU A 63 2.32 -3.78 -2.63
C LEU A 63 3.00 -4.77 -3.56
N GLU A 64 3.99 -4.32 -4.29
CA GLU A 64 4.74 -5.21 -5.17
C GLU A 64 5.47 -6.29 -4.37
N ALA A 65 6.07 -5.90 -3.26
CA ALA A 65 6.78 -6.86 -2.41
C ALA A 65 5.83 -7.93 -1.87
N PHE A 66 4.67 -7.50 -1.37
CA PHE A 66 3.69 -8.46 -0.87
C PHE A 66 3.16 -9.36 -1.98
N CYS A 67 2.95 -8.80 -3.16
CA CYS A 67 2.50 -9.57 -4.30
C CYS A 67 3.53 -10.65 -4.65
N ASN A 68 4.80 -10.26 -4.69
CA ASN A 68 5.86 -11.21 -5.00
C ASN A 68 6.01 -12.25 -3.91
N TYR A 69 5.85 -11.87 -2.65
CA TYR A 69 5.88 -12.81 -1.57
C TYR A 69 4.81 -13.89 -1.74
N ARG A 70 3.61 -13.49 -2.11
CA ARG A 70 2.53 -14.45 -2.30
C ARG A 70 2.81 -15.40 -3.46
N LYS A 71 3.54 -14.93 -4.46
CA LYS A 71 3.85 -15.76 -5.62
C LYS A 71 5.02 -16.70 -5.37
N THR A 72 6.02 -16.25 -4.63
CA THR A 72 7.27 -16.99 -4.50
C THR A 72 7.48 -17.60 -3.13
N GLY A 73 6.78 -17.09 -2.10
CA GLY A 73 7.01 -17.51 -0.73
C GLY A 73 8.29 -16.97 -0.13
N ASN A 74 8.94 -16.05 -0.80
CA ASN A 74 10.21 -15.50 -0.33
C ASN A 74 9.97 -14.49 0.79
N LYS A 75 10.22 -14.90 2.03
CA LYS A 75 9.90 -14.09 3.19
C LYS A 75 10.81 -12.90 3.37
N SER A 76 11.91 -12.84 2.66
CA SER A 76 12.77 -11.68 2.75
C SER A 76 12.16 -10.45 2.08
N LEU A 77 11.05 -10.64 1.37
CA LEU A 77 10.39 -9.53 0.69
C LEU A 77 9.41 -8.76 1.57
N VAL A 78 9.12 -9.26 2.76
CA VAL A 78 8.12 -8.65 3.63
C VAL A 78 8.66 -8.49 5.03
N TRP A 79 7.92 -7.79 5.85
CA TRP A 79 8.29 -7.54 7.22
C TRP A 79 8.18 -8.78 8.08
N GLY A 80 8.95 -8.76 9.14
CA GLY A 80 8.73 -9.65 10.24
C GLY A 80 9.11 -11.06 9.96
N LYS A 81 8.90 -11.86 10.95
CA LYS A 81 9.15 -13.28 10.85
C LYS A 81 7.89 -13.99 10.45
N ASP A 82 8.08 -15.19 9.96
CA ASP A 82 6.97 -15.98 9.51
C ASP A 82 5.91 -16.13 10.59
N GLU A 83 6.34 -16.41 11.79
CA GLU A 83 5.42 -16.67 12.88
C GLU A 83 4.78 -15.41 13.43
N ASP A 84 5.38 -14.24 13.16
CA ASP A 84 4.85 -12.98 13.65
C ASP A 84 3.96 -12.31 12.64
N TYR A 85 3.98 -12.76 11.42
CA TYR A 85 3.35 -12.07 10.32
C TYR A 85 2.00 -12.71 10.02
N PRO A 86 0.93 -11.94 10.06
CA PRO A 86 -0.41 -12.52 9.87
C PRO A 86 -0.69 -12.77 8.40
N HIS A 87 -0.09 -13.72 7.83
CA HIS A 87 -0.18 -14.04 6.41
C HIS A 87 -1.61 -14.01 5.90
N PRO A 88 -2.03 -12.92 5.28
CA PRO A 88 -3.43 -12.86 4.84
C PRO A 88 -3.74 -13.89 3.78
N ARG A 89 -2.72 -14.39 3.12
CA ARG A 89 -2.94 -15.35 2.05
C ARG A 89 -3.10 -16.75 2.54
N LYS A 90 -2.70 -17.04 3.78
CA LYS A 90 -2.78 -18.42 4.20
C LYS A 90 -4.18 -18.95 4.26
N VAL A 91 -5.12 -18.09 4.54
CA VAL A 91 -6.49 -18.54 4.65
C VAL A 91 -7.06 -18.96 3.32
N ASP A 92 -6.41 -18.60 2.26
CA ASP A 92 -6.88 -18.88 0.93
C ASP A 92 -6.48 -20.26 0.44
N GLN A 93 -5.71 -20.95 1.21
CA GLN A 93 -5.23 -22.26 0.79
C GLN A 93 -6.31 -23.23 0.61
#